data_776cef109afc6d64df81501fb28c7d7d
#
_entry.id   776cef109afc6d64df81501fb28c7d7d
#
_cell.length_a   1.000
_cell.length_b   1.000
_cell.length_c   1.000
_cell.angle_alpha   90.00
_cell.angle_beta   90.00
_cell.angle_gamma   90.00
#
_symmetry.space_group_name_H-M   'P 1'
#
loop_
_entity.id
_entity.type
_entity.pdbx_description
1 polymer ?
#
loop_
_entity_poly.entity_id
_entity_poly.type
_entity_poly.pdbx_seq_one_letter_code
_entity_poly.pdbx_strand_id
1 'polypeptide(L)'
;TRYRNYLRYIVARWGYSPAVGMWEFFNEIDNVQHRDPAGVIPAEEIVAWHDEMSTYLKELDPFQHIRTTSISHRDLEGLNSVENIDINQKHIYNATHVVPQTIDSYSEKFGKPYIIGEVGYEWDWSKNFNDFADGMNMDFRRAFWYGLFNQTSVTPMTWWWEWFDEHGMIPYMRNARLVNDMMLKAGKGEFQQ
;
A
#
# COMPACT_ATOMS: atom_id res chain seq x y z
N THR A 1 9.08 14.53 -20.31
CA THR A 1 8.16 13.42 -20.59
C THR A 1 6.74 13.77 -20.18
N ARG A 2 5.73 13.05 -20.68
CA ARG A 2 4.31 13.24 -20.30
C ARG A 2 4.10 13.04 -18.80
N TYR A 3 4.77 12.04 -18.22
CA TYR A 3 4.64 11.74 -16.80
C TYR A 3 5.21 12.84 -15.90
N ARG A 4 6.35 13.43 -16.24
CA ARG A 4 6.88 14.61 -15.51
C ARG A 4 5.91 15.79 -15.55
N ASN A 5 5.24 16.04 -16.67
CA ASN A 5 4.22 17.08 -16.75
C ASN A 5 3.01 16.76 -15.85
N TYR A 6 2.62 15.50 -15.78
CA TYR A 6 1.57 15.04 -14.86
C TYR A 6 1.98 15.27 -13.40
N LEU A 7 3.19 14.86 -12.99
CA LEU A 7 3.70 15.11 -11.63
C LEU A 7 3.69 16.61 -11.30
N ARG A 8 4.18 17.45 -12.20
CA ARG A 8 4.13 18.92 -12.02
C ARG A 8 2.71 19.43 -11.79
N TYR A 9 1.77 18.92 -12.56
CA TYR A 9 0.38 19.34 -12.45
C TYR A 9 -0.23 18.93 -11.09
N ILE A 10 -0.07 17.66 -10.67
CA ILE A 10 -0.65 17.19 -9.41
C ILE A 10 -0.02 17.86 -8.19
N VAL A 11 1.30 18.03 -8.17
CA VAL A 11 1.99 18.71 -7.07
C VAL A 11 1.58 20.17 -6.99
N ALA A 12 1.57 20.89 -8.13
CA ALA A 12 1.15 22.30 -8.15
C ALA A 12 -0.31 22.49 -7.72
N ARG A 13 -1.17 21.49 -7.95
CA ARG A 13 -2.61 21.57 -7.68
C ARG A 13 -2.97 21.15 -6.28
N TRP A 14 -2.34 20.12 -5.75
CA TRP A 14 -2.75 19.47 -4.50
C TRP A 14 -1.62 19.27 -3.49
N GLY A 15 -0.36 19.47 -3.85
CA GLY A 15 0.77 19.26 -2.95
C GLY A 15 0.74 20.09 -1.67
N TYR A 16 0.00 21.21 -1.64
CA TYR A 16 -0.18 22.02 -0.43
C TYR A 16 -1.17 21.42 0.56
N SER A 17 -1.94 20.42 0.16
CA SER A 17 -3.04 19.89 0.96
C SER A 17 -2.55 18.95 2.06
N PRO A 18 -2.88 19.20 3.34
CA PRO A 18 -2.54 18.27 4.42
C PRO A 18 -3.34 16.94 4.35
N ALA A 19 -4.29 16.83 3.41
CA ALA A 19 -5.00 15.57 3.15
C ALA A 19 -4.21 14.62 2.24
N VAL A 20 -3.13 15.10 1.60
CA VAL A 20 -2.22 14.24 0.85
C VAL A 20 -1.18 13.68 1.81
N GLY A 21 -1.23 12.37 2.08
CA GLY A 21 -0.27 11.69 2.94
C GLY A 21 0.97 11.22 2.17
N MET A 22 0.77 10.74 0.96
CA MET A 22 1.85 10.22 0.13
C MET A 22 1.49 10.24 -1.35
N TRP A 23 2.50 10.10 -2.21
CA TRP A 23 2.36 9.93 -3.65
C TRP A 23 2.72 8.50 -4.03
N GLU A 24 1.81 7.83 -4.72
CA GLU A 24 2.06 6.52 -5.32
C GLU A 24 2.32 6.66 -6.81
N PHE A 25 3.46 6.14 -7.29
CA PHE A 25 3.85 6.24 -8.69
C PHE A 25 3.04 5.32 -9.59
N PHE A 26 2.85 4.09 -9.14
CA PHE A 26 2.15 3.08 -9.94
C PHE A 26 1.48 2.05 -9.04
N ASN A 27 0.28 1.64 -9.44
CA ASN A 27 -0.44 0.56 -8.79
C ASN A 27 -0.07 -0.78 -9.43
N GLU A 28 0.49 -1.70 -8.64
CA GLU A 28 0.82 -3.06 -9.08
C GLU A 28 1.72 -3.09 -10.32
N ILE A 29 2.85 -2.39 -10.28
CA ILE A 29 3.75 -2.22 -11.42
C ILE A 29 4.31 -3.54 -11.97
N ASP A 30 4.39 -4.60 -11.16
CA ASP A 30 4.80 -5.93 -11.61
C ASP A 30 3.85 -6.53 -12.65
N ASN A 31 2.60 -6.09 -12.70
CA ASN A 31 1.63 -6.53 -13.72
C ASN A 31 1.96 -6.05 -15.12
N VAL A 32 2.72 -4.98 -15.28
CA VAL A 32 3.14 -4.47 -16.60
C VAL A 32 3.96 -5.51 -17.35
N GLN A 33 4.78 -6.31 -16.65
CA GLN A 33 5.56 -7.37 -17.25
C GLN A 33 4.73 -8.50 -17.85
N HIS A 34 3.46 -8.67 -17.45
CA HIS A 34 2.64 -9.80 -17.82
C HIS A 34 1.49 -9.46 -18.75
N ARG A 35 1.12 -8.18 -18.83
CA ARG A 35 -0.07 -7.72 -19.56
C ARG A 35 0.24 -6.99 -20.87
N ASP A 36 1.50 -6.67 -21.12
CA ASP A 36 1.88 -6.02 -22.38
C ASP A 36 1.98 -7.05 -23.52
N PRO A 37 1.08 -7.03 -24.52
CA PRO A 37 1.16 -7.91 -25.66
C PRO A 37 2.33 -7.57 -26.60
N ALA A 38 2.95 -6.40 -26.45
CA ALA A 38 4.11 -5.97 -27.25
C ALA A 38 5.45 -6.47 -26.71
N GLY A 39 5.45 -7.09 -25.53
CA GLY A 39 6.64 -7.65 -24.89
C GLY A 39 6.77 -7.27 -23.41
N VAL A 40 7.59 -8.01 -22.71
CA VAL A 40 7.89 -7.81 -21.30
C VAL A 40 8.79 -6.58 -21.15
N ILE A 41 8.41 -5.62 -20.31
CA ILE A 41 9.30 -4.55 -19.90
C ILE A 41 10.30 -5.13 -18.88
N PRO A 42 11.62 -5.04 -19.12
CA PRO A 42 12.62 -5.55 -18.19
C PRO A 42 12.51 -4.89 -16.80
N ALA A 43 12.77 -5.66 -15.75
CA ALA A 43 12.70 -5.13 -14.37
C ALA A 43 13.65 -3.94 -14.17
N GLU A 44 14.83 -3.98 -14.77
CA GLU A 44 15.81 -2.89 -14.71
C GLU A 44 15.31 -1.58 -15.32
N GLU A 45 14.49 -1.63 -16.37
CA GLU A 45 13.88 -0.43 -16.95
C GLU A 45 12.79 0.15 -16.04
N ILE A 46 12.00 -0.72 -15.39
CA ILE A 46 11.00 -0.31 -14.40
C ILE A 46 11.69 0.36 -13.20
N VAL A 47 12.76 -0.23 -12.70
CA VAL A 47 13.54 0.31 -11.58
C VAL A 47 14.17 1.65 -11.95
N ALA A 48 14.83 1.74 -13.11
CA ALA A 48 15.43 3.00 -13.59
C ALA A 48 14.38 4.11 -13.76
N TRP A 49 13.19 3.76 -14.25
CA TRP A 49 12.09 4.72 -14.35
C TRP A 49 11.62 5.22 -12.97
N HIS A 50 11.51 4.33 -11.98
CA HIS A 50 11.13 4.71 -10.62
C HIS A 50 12.20 5.58 -9.96
N ASP A 51 13.47 5.28 -10.16
CA ASP A 51 14.57 6.10 -9.66
C ASP A 51 14.55 7.50 -10.25
N GLU A 52 14.40 7.60 -11.58
CA GLU A 52 14.29 8.90 -12.29
C GLU A 52 13.06 9.70 -11.82
N MET A 53 11.89 9.06 -11.70
CA MET A 53 10.67 9.77 -11.36
C MET A 53 10.59 10.12 -9.88
N SER A 54 11.08 9.27 -8.99
CA SER A 54 11.12 9.56 -7.55
C SER A 54 12.11 10.67 -7.23
N THR A 55 13.27 10.69 -7.87
CA THR A 55 14.23 11.80 -7.77
C THR A 55 13.61 13.11 -8.27
N TYR A 56 12.96 13.07 -9.44
CA TYR A 56 12.29 14.25 -9.97
C TYR A 56 11.17 14.77 -9.06
N LEU A 57 10.36 13.87 -8.49
CA LEU A 57 9.28 14.27 -7.57
C LEU A 57 9.83 14.85 -6.27
N LYS A 58 10.92 14.29 -5.73
CA LYS A 58 11.60 14.81 -4.55
C LYS A 58 12.07 16.26 -4.74
N GLU A 59 12.60 16.58 -5.92
CA GLU A 59 13.03 17.95 -6.26
C GLU A 59 11.84 18.89 -6.48
N LEU A 60 10.73 18.35 -7.00
CA LEU A 60 9.55 19.11 -7.38
C LEU A 60 8.65 19.46 -6.21
N ASP A 61 8.49 18.55 -5.24
CA ASP A 61 7.53 18.68 -4.14
C ASP A 61 8.16 19.42 -2.95
N PRO A 62 7.79 20.69 -2.70
CA PRO A 62 8.36 21.48 -1.62
C PRO A 62 7.94 20.99 -0.23
N PHE A 63 6.90 20.19 -0.14
CA PHE A 63 6.39 19.63 1.13
C PHE A 63 7.01 18.28 1.44
N GLN A 64 7.77 17.69 0.51
CA GLN A 64 8.46 16.41 0.68
C GLN A 64 7.55 15.28 1.13
N HIS A 65 6.38 15.16 0.51
CA HIS A 65 5.49 14.04 0.78
C HIS A 65 6.19 12.69 0.55
N ILE A 66 5.78 11.71 1.32
CA ILE A 66 6.24 10.32 1.20
C ILE A 66 5.95 9.79 -0.21
N ARG A 67 6.90 9.04 -0.76
CA ARG A 67 6.83 8.43 -2.09
C ARG A 67 6.79 6.92 -1.98
N THR A 68 5.87 6.31 -2.70
CA THR A 68 5.68 4.85 -2.73
C THR A 68 5.32 4.37 -4.14
N THR A 69 5.37 3.08 -4.34
CA THR A 69 4.84 2.36 -5.49
C THR A 69 4.46 0.97 -5.04
N SER A 70 3.43 0.35 -5.63
CA SER A 70 3.01 -0.98 -5.21
C SER A 70 3.41 -2.07 -6.19
N ILE A 71 3.53 -3.27 -5.65
CA ILE A 71 3.57 -4.53 -6.40
C ILE A 71 2.38 -5.40 -5.97
N SER A 72 1.89 -6.24 -6.89
CA SER A 72 0.83 -7.20 -6.55
C SER A 72 1.39 -8.40 -5.78
N HIS A 73 2.17 -9.24 -6.43
CA HIS A 73 2.70 -10.46 -5.79
C HIS A 73 4.11 -10.85 -6.25
N ARG A 74 4.64 -10.19 -7.29
CA ARG A 74 5.97 -10.52 -7.85
C ARG A 74 6.96 -9.43 -7.46
N ASP A 75 7.98 -9.81 -6.74
CA ASP A 75 9.08 -8.90 -6.45
C ASP A 75 9.83 -8.56 -7.76
N LEU A 76 10.06 -7.26 -7.96
CA LEU A 76 10.93 -6.77 -9.01
C LEU A 76 12.30 -6.48 -8.40
N GLU A 77 13.32 -7.16 -8.87
CA GLU A 77 14.67 -7.00 -8.36
C GLU A 77 15.12 -5.53 -8.45
N GLY A 78 15.54 -4.98 -7.32
CA GLY A 78 15.99 -3.59 -7.20
C GLY A 78 14.91 -2.57 -6.85
N LEU A 79 13.62 -2.84 -7.10
CA LEU A 79 12.55 -1.85 -6.89
C LEU A 79 12.46 -1.37 -5.44
N ASN A 80 12.47 -2.31 -4.49
CA ASN A 80 12.38 -2.00 -3.06
C ASN A 80 13.63 -1.26 -2.52
N SER A 81 14.71 -1.21 -3.30
CA SER A 81 15.97 -0.54 -2.95
C SER A 81 16.13 0.83 -3.59
N VAL A 82 15.19 1.30 -4.41
CA VAL A 82 15.23 2.64 -5.03
C VAL A 82 15.28 3.70 -3.94
N GLU A 83 16.32 4.54 -3.94
CA GLU A 83 16.65 5.45 -2.84
C GLU A 83 15.50 6.37 -2.46
N ASN A 84 14.86 6.99 -3.46
CA ASN A 84 13.82 8.00 -3.26
C ASN A 84 12.38 7.43 -3.21
N ILE A 85 12.23 6.11 -3.11
CA ILE A 85 11.00 5.45 -2.64
C ILE A 85 11.12 5.30 -1.12
N ASP A 86 10.34 6.06 -0.38
CA ASP A 86 10.48 6.18 1.07
C ASP A 86 9.84 5.00 1.81
N ILE A 87 8.71 4.51 1.31
CA ILE A 87 7.96 3.38 1.85
C ILE A 87 7.73 2.36 0.75
N ASN A 88 8.07 1.11 1.01
CA ASN A 88 7.78 -0.01 0.12
C ASN A 88 6.36 -0.53 0.34
N GLN A 89 5.73 -1.04 -0.71
CA GLN A 89 4.34 -1.44 -0.68
C GLN A 89 4.07 -2.72 -1.48
N LYS A 90 3.21 -3.59 -0.93
CA LYS A 90 2.74 -4.81 -1.58
C LYS A 90 1.25 -5.00 -1.35
N HIS A 91 0.58 -5.70 -2.28
CA HIS A 91 -0.78 -6.17 -2.14
C HIS A 91 -0.80 -7.65 -1.79
N ILE A 92 -1.74 -8.07 -0.94
CA ILE A 92 -1.86 -9.46 -0.50
C ILE A 92 -3.31 -9.92 -0.63
N TYR A 93 -3.53 -10.85 -1.55
CA TYR A 93 -4.81 -11.53 -1.73
C TYR A 93 -4.67 -13.03 -1.48
N ASN A 94 -5.75 -13.67 -1.07
CA ASN A 94 -5.87 -15.11 -0.80
C ASN A 94 -5.04 -15.65 0.37
N ALA A 95 -4.12 -14.86 0.93
CA ALA A 95 -3.20 -15.30 1.98
C ALA A 95 -3.01 -14.22 3.06
N THR A 96 -4.07 -13.57 3.50
CA THR A 96 -4.00 -12.43 4.43
C THR A 96 -3.35 -12.76 5.78
N HIS A 97 -3.27 -14.04 6.15
CA HIS A 97 -2.56 -14.49 7.35
C HIS A 97 -1.04 -14.24 7.32
N VAL A 98 -0.45 -14.02 6.13
CA VAL A 98 1.00 -13.73 5.98
C VAL A 98 1.34 -12.24 6.12
N VAL A 99 0.35 -11.37 6.28
CA VAL A 99 0.57 -9.91 6.37
C VAL A 99 1.61 -9.52 7.43
N PRO A 100 1.53 -10.00 8.70
CA PRO A 100 2.52 -9.64 9.70
C PRO A 100 3.94 -10.02 9.30
N GLN A 101 4.14 -11.28 8.92
CA GLN A 101 5.44 -11.77 8.50
C GLN A 101 5.99 -11.04 7.28
N THR A 102 5.12 -10.63 6.35
CA THR A 102 5.54 -9.88 5.16
C THR A 102 6.05 -8.50 5.58
N ILE A 103 5.32 -7.78 6.43
CA ILE A 103 5.74 -6.46 6.93
C ILE A 103 7.12 -6.57 7.59
N ASP A 104 7.29 -7.48 8.53
CA ASP A 104 8.52 -7.64 9.29
C ASP A 104 9.70 -8.00 8.38
N SER A 105 9.56 -9.05 7.56
CA SER A 105 10.65 -9.55 6.72
C SER A 105 11.10 -8.56 5.65
N TYR A 106 10.16 -7.80 5.07
CA TYR A 106 10.51 -6.80 4.06
C TYR A 106 11.08 -5.52 4.69
N SER A 107 10.56 -5.09 5.84
CA SER A 107 11.11 -3.95 6.57
C SER A 107 12.56 -4.24 6.99
N GLU A 108 12.83 -5.43 7.52
CA GLU A 108 14.17 -5.86 7.89
C GLU A 108 15.11 -5.95 6.68
N LYS A 109 14.64 -6.62 5.61
CA LYS A 109 15.44 -6.87 4.40
C LYS A 109 15.88 -5.58 3.71
N PHE A 110 15.02 -4.57 3.64
CA PHE A 110 15.27 -3.35 2.87
C PHE A 110 15.59 -2.13 3.74
N GLY A 111 15.46 -2.23 5.06
CA GLY A 111 15.69 -1.12 5.98
C GLY A 111 14.74 0.06 5.78
N LYS A 112 13.56 -0.19 5.25
CA LYS A 112 12.51 0.80 4.97
C LYS A 112 11.18 0.36 5.56
N PRO A 113 10.32 1.31 5.97
CA PRO A 113 8.94 0.98 6.33
C PRO A 113 8.24 0.21 5.21
N TYR A 114 7.40 -0.73 5.59
CA TYR A 114 6.63 -1.55 4.64
C TYR A 114 5.14 -1.44 4.93
N ILE A 115 4.35 -1.26 3.89
CA ILE A 115 2.90 -1.22 3.99
C ILE A 115 2.24 -2.25 3.09
N ILE A 116 1.04 -2.67 3.47
CA ILE A 116 0.17 -3.49 2.63
C ILE A 116 -0.93 -2.57 2.11
N GLY A 117 -0.81 -2.15 0.86
CA GLY A 117 -1.71 -1.16 0.24
C GLY A 117 -3.08 -1.73 -0.07
N GLU A 118 -3.14 -3.02 -0.40
CA GLU A 118 -4.40 -3.74 -0.58
C GLU A 118 -4.34 -5.12 0.05
N VAL A 119 -5.45 -5.53 0.62
CA VAL A 119 -5.62 -6.84 1.23
C VAL A 119 -7.00 -7.38 0.95
N GLY A 120 -7.11 -8.67 0.69
CA GLY A 120 -8.40 -9.30 0.46
C GLY A 120 -8.36 -10.83 0.49
N TYR A 121 -9.53 -11.43 0.74
CA TYR A 121 -9.73 -12.87 0.66
C TYR A 121 -9.63 -13.37 -0.79
N GLU A 122 -10.20 -12.62 -1.73
CA GLU A 122 -10.26 -12.95 -3.14
C GLU A 122 -9.95 -11.70 -3.99
N TRP A 123 -9.27 -11.89 -5.11
CA TRP A 123 -8.98 -10.83 -6.08
C TRP A 123 -9.89 -10.88 -7.31
N ASP A 124 -10.49 -12.04 -7.58
CA ASP A 124 -11.30 -12.27 -8.79
C ASP A 124 -12.72 -11.73 -8.61
N TRP A 125 -12.96 -10.56 -9.15
CA TRP A 125 -14.25 -9.86 -9.14
C TRP A 125 -15.38 -10.57 -9.91
N SER A 126 -15.06 -11.59 -10.73
CA SER A 126 -16.08 -12.37 -11.43
C SER A 126 -16.80 -13.36 -10.52
N LYS A 127 -16.28 -13.60 -9.34
CA LYS A 127 -16.86 -14.52 -8.35
C LYS A 127 -17.95 -13.82 -7.53
N ASN A 128 -18.91 -14.61 -7.10
CA ASN A 128 -19.91 -14.15 -6.13
C ASN A 128 -19.34 -14.22 -4.72
N PHE A 129 -19.01 -13.09 -4.12
CA PHE A 129 -18.38 -13.03 -2.80
C PHE A 129 -19.27 -13.51 -1.66
N ASN A 130 -20.59 -13.58 -1.87
CA ASN A 130 -21.51 -14.15 -0.87
C ASN A 130 -21.30 -15.65 -0.68
N ASP A 131 -20.72 -16.35 -1.65
CA ASP A 131 -20.45 -17.78 -1.55
C ASP A 131 -19.32 -18.09 -0.53
N PHE A 132 -18.54 -17.09 -0.13
CA PHE A 132 -17.43 -17.18 0.84
C PHE A 132 -17.40 -15.99 1.82
N ALA A 133 -18.57 -15.48 2.18
CA ALA A 133 -18.74 -14.31 3.04
C ALA A 133 -17.98 -14.41 4.38
N ASP A 134 -17.90 -15.59 4.98
CA ASP A 134 -17.17 -15.79 6.23
C ASP A 134 -15.67 -15.55 6.06
N GLY A 135 -15.10 -16.00 4.95
CA GLY A 135 -13.70 -15.74 4.59
C GLY A 135 -13.43 -14.26 4.36
N MET A 136 -14.31 -13.59 3.61
CA MET A 136 -14.25 -12.14 3.39
C MET A 136 -14.26 -11.37 4.71
N ASN A 137 -15.23 -11.67 5.58
CA ASN A 137 -15.37 -11.02 6.89
C ASN A 137 -14.16 -11.29 7.81
N MET A 138 -13.62 -12.50 7.79
CA MET A 138 -12.43 -12.85 8.57
C MET A 138 -11.22 -12.05 8.11
N ASP A 139 -10.97 -11.96 6.81
CA ASP A 139 -9.81 -11.25 6.27
C ASP A 139 -9.91 -9.74 6.44
N PHE A 140 -11.12 -9.18 6.34
CA PHE A 140 -11.36 -7.78 6.70
C PHE A 140 -10.94 -7.47 8.14
N ARG A 141 -11.34 -8.32 9.10
CA ARG A 141 -10.98 -8.16 10.51
C ARG A 141 -9.47 -8.32 10.73
N ARG A 142 -8.87 -9.33 10.11
CA ARG A 142 -7.43 -9.56 10.19
C ARG A 142 -6.62 -8.36 9.72
N ALA A 143 -7.00 -7.75 8.60
CA ALA A 143 -6.30 -6.60 8.05
C ALA A 143 -6.17 -5.46 9.07
N PHE A 144 -7.26 -5.13 9.78
CA PHE A 144 -7.23 -4.08 10.81
C PHE A 144 -6.33 -4.44 11.99
N TRP A 145 -6.48 -5.64 12.54
CA TRP A 145 -5.69 -6.03 13.70
C TRP A 145 -4.22 -6.23 13.36
N TYR A 146 -3.93 -6.79 12.20
CA TYR A 146 -2.55 -6.92 11.74
C TYR A 146 -1.91 -5.56 11.50
N GLY A 147 -2.62 -4.60 10.91
CA GLY A 147 -2.12 -3.25 10.78
C GLY A 147 -1.90 -2.54 12.11
N LEU A 148 -2.82 -2.74 13.08
CA LEU A 148 -2.74 -2.08 14.38
C LEU A 148 -1.60 -2.62 15.27
N PHE A 149 -1.29 -3.92 15.18
CA PHE A 149 -0.33 -4.59 16.04
C PHE A 149 0.99 -4.96 15.34
N ASN A 150 1.27 -4.41 14.16
CA ASN A 150 2.53 -4.57 13.47
C ASN A 150 3.18 -3.22 13.15
N GLN A 151 4.47 -3.25 12.85
CA GLN A 151 5.23 -2.05 12.44
C GLN A 151 4.89 -1.61 11.02
N THR A 152 3.71 -1.08 10.83
CA THR A 152 3.32 -0.50 9.55
C THR A 152 2.79 0.92 9.74
N SER A 153 3.11 1.80 8.81
CA SER A 153 2.71 3.21 8.88
C SER A 153 1.23 3.42 8.54
N VAL A 154 0.62 2.45 7.88
CA VAL A 154 -0.76 2.52 7.39
C VAL A 154 -1.42 1.17 7.61
N THR A 155 -2.65 1.20 8.14
CA THR A 155 -3.47 -0.01 8.24
C THR A 155 -3.72 -0.60 6.85
N PRO A 156 -3.52 -1.90 6.64
CA PRO A 156 -3.84 -2.54 5.37
C PRO A 156 -5.26 -2.22 4.93
N MET A 157 -5.41 -1.82 3.67
CA MET A 157 -6.70 -1.43 3.12
C MET A 157 -7.37 -2.60 2.40
N THR A 158 -8.65 -2.82 2.68
CA THR A 158 -9.43 -3.77 1.87
C THR A 158 -9.82 -3.14 0.54
N TRP A 159 -9.79 -3.94 -0.55
CA TRP A 159 -10.23 -3.47 -1.86
C TRP A 159 -11.75 -3.52 -2.03
N TRP A 160 -12.41 -4.51 -1.41
CA TRP A 160 -13.85 -4.76 -1.59
C TRP A 160 -14.72 -3.94 -0.64
N TRP A 161 -14.45 -2.64 -0.52
CA TRP A 161 -15.12 -1.73 0.41
C TRP A 161 -16.62 -1.61 0.16
N GLU A 162 -17.10 -1.70 -1.08
CA GLU A 162 -18.55 -1.68 -1.39
C GLU A 162 -19.25 -2.90 -0.78
N TRP A 163 -18.67 -4.10 -0.97
CA TRP A 163 -19.23 -5.33 -0.42
C TRP A 163 -19.29 -5.27 1.12
N PHE A 164 -18.26 -4.74 1.75
CA PHE A 164 -18.22 -4.60 3.21
C PHE A 164 -19.19 -3.54 3.73
N ASP A 165 -19.44 -2.47 2.98
CA ASP A 165 -20.45 -1.47 3.32
C ASP A 165 -21.86 -2.07 3.24
N GLU A 166 -22.19 -2.76 2.15
CA GLU A 166 -23.47 -3.46 1.97
C GLU A 166 -23.73 -4.52 3.05
N HIS A 167 -22.69 -5.15 3.59
CA HIS A 167 -22.79 -6.16 4.66
C HIS A 167 -22.64 -5.57 6.06
N GLY A 168 -22.67 -4.27 6.22
CA GLY A 168 -22.67 -3.60 7.51
C GLY A 168 -21.35 -3.73 8.30
N MET A 169 -20.22 -3.93 7.62
CA MET A 169 -18.91 -4.11 8.26
C MET A 169 -18.20 -2.78 8.60
N ILE A 170 -18.64 -1.67 8.05
CA ILE A 170 -17.99 -0.35 8.28
C ILE A 170 -17.88 0.02 9.76
N PRO A 171 -18.87 -0.26 10.64
CA PRO A 171 -18.72 0.00 12.08
C PRO A 171 -17.51 -0.69 12.72
N TYR A 172 -16.99 -1.76 12.11
CA TYR A 172 -15.80 -2.44 12.59
C TYR A 172 -14.54 -1.55 12.51
N MET A 173 -14.42 -0.74 11.46
CA MET A 173 -13.35 0.27 11.33
C MET A 173 -13.36 1.25 12.51
N ARG A 174 -14.54 1.68 12.92
CA ARG A 174 -14.70 2.54 14.09
C ARG A 174 -14.17 1.89 15.37
N ASN A 175 -14.42 0.61 15.56
CA ASN A 175 -13.94 -0.11 16.73
C ASN A 175 -12.41 -0.23 16.74
N ALA A 176 -11.81 -0.55 15.58
CA ALA A 176 -10.36 -0.56 15.44
C ALA A 176 -9.76 0.83 15.74
N ARG A 177 -10.37 1.90 15.24
CA ARG A 177 -9.97 3.27 15.55
C ARG A 177 -10.05 3.59 17.04
N LEU A 178 -11.12 3.18 17.72
CA LEU A 178 -11.26 3.39 19.16
C LEU A 178 -10.15 2.70 19.95
N VAL A 179 -9.81 1.47 19.58
CA VAL A 179 -8.70 0.74 20.23
C VAL A 179 -7.38 1.48 19.98
N ASN A 180 -7.10 1.90 18.75
CA ASN A 180 -5.93 2.70 18.43
C ASN A 180 -5.85 3.98 19.28
N ASP A 181 -6.93 4.73 19.39
CA ASP A 181 -6.99 5.96 20.17
C ASP A 181 -6.75 5.69 21.68
N MET A 182 -7.26 4.56 22.20
CA MET A 182 -7.01 4.12 23.57
C MET A 182 -5.52 3.76 23.78
N MET A 183 -4.90 3.05 22.84
CA MET A 183 -3.49 2.69 22.89
C MET A 183 -2.60 3.94 22.84
N LEU A 184 -2.85 4.85 21.90
CA LEU A 184 -2.13 6.13 21.80
C LEU A 184 -2.24 6.94 23.08
N LYS A 185 -3.41 7.00 23.70
CA LYS A 185 -3.63 7.70 24.95
C LYS A 185 -2.87 7.03 26.11
N ALA A 186 -2.90 5.71 26.22
CA ALA A 186 -2.20 4.95 27.25
C ALA A 186 -0.68 5.08 27.11
N GLY A 187 -0.16 4.99 25.90
CA GLY A 187 1.27 5.13 25.56
C GLY A 187 1.74 6.58 25.45
N LYS A 188 0.88 7.58 25.70
CA LYS A 188 1.20 9.01 25.52
C LYS A 188 1.76 9.35 24.12
N GLY A 189 1.30 8.63 23.11
CA GLY A 189 1.77 8.75 21.72
C GLY A 189 3.01 7.92 21.40
N GLU A 190 3.57 7.19 22.37
CA GLU A 190 4.72 6.31 22.18
C GLU A 190 4.31 4.85 22.35
N PHE A 191 4.79 3.99 21.45
CA PHE A 191 4.68 2.54 21.59
C PHE A 191 6.09 1.99 21.75
N GLN A 192 6.31 1.21 22.82
CA GLN A 192 7.50 0.37 22.95
C GLN A 192 7.20 -1.00 22.35
N GLN A 193 8.14 -1.51 21.60
CA GLN A 193 8.11 -2.88 21.09
C GLN A 193 8.51 -3.88 22.17
#